data_87d844207041de0b52271e2aad899451
#
_entry.id   87d844207041de0b52271e2aad899451
#
_cell.length_a   1.000
_cell.length_b   1.000
_cell.length_c   1.000
_cell.angle_alpha   90.00
_cell.angle_beta   90.00
_cell.angle_gamma   90.00
#
_symmetry.space_group_name_H-M   'P 1'
#
loop_
_entity.id
_entity.type
_entity.pdbx_description
1 polymer ?
#
loop_
_entity_poly.entity_id
_entity_poly.type
_entity_poly.pdbx_seq_one_letter_code
_entity_poly.pdbx_strand_id
1 'polypeptide(L)'
;MDAFENPFRPGAGTPPPALVGRDELIEKYEVALRRAVAGRPGKSIMPIGLRGVGKTVLLNRFHEIARRHELKVILIEAPETGGFKRLLATRLRSILLELDRGPVSVAVKRALGILKSFTCTLPDGTSIALHVDAIAGQADSGILSEDTADLLTAVGEAARDRNSGLLIALDEMQYLDAEELAALIRAIHRTVQLNLPVVLVGAGLPQLPGLAGNAKSYAERLFDFPQIGSLGSADARAVLTLPTAARGVAFTEDALDELVGITRGYPYFLQEWGYHVWNAASDSPITLQDIRIAAPDVQQQLDENFFLVRIDRLTPAERKYLLAMAELGPGPHRSGDIAAKLAVKVESAAP
;
A
#
# COMPACT_ATOMS: atom_id res chain seq x y z
N MET A 1 -20.84 -20.54 16.90
CA MET A 1 -20.57 -19.46 17.89
C MET A 1 -21.31 -18.19 17.51
N ASP A 2 -21.35 -17.15 18.36
CA ASP A 2 -22.02 -15.89 17.99
C ASP A 2 -21.27 -15.18 16.88
N ALA A 3 -21.97 -14.95 15.74
CA ALA A 3 -21.40 -14.27 14.58
C ALA A 3 -21.10 -12.78 14.85
N PHE A 4 -21.79 -12.15 15.83
CA PHE A 4 -21.50 -10.77 16.23
C PHE A 4 -20.15 -10.64 16.93
N GLU A 5 -19.74 -11.68 17.64
CA GLU A 5 -18.46 -11.74 18.34
C GLU A 5 -17.30 -12.23 17.48
N ASN A 6 -17.54 -12.50 16.19
CA ASN A 6 -16.51 -12.97 15.27
C ASN A 6 -15.36 -11.97 15.17
N PRO A 7 -14.13 -12.34 15.57
CA PRO A 7 -13.00 -11.42 15.56
C PRO A 7 -12.43 -11.17 14.15
N PHE A 8 -12.65 -12.10 13.22
CA PHE A 8 -12.08 -12.02 11.89
C PHE A 8 -12.80 -10.99 11.02
N ARG A 9 -12.03 -10.28 10.19
CA ARG A 9 -12.54 -9.19 9.36
C ARG A 9 -12.00 -9.29 7.94
N PRO A 10 -12.47 -10.26 7.15
CA PRO A 10 -12.11 -10.32 5.75
C PRO A 10 -12.64 -9.06 5.04
N GLY A 11 -11.78 -8.41 4.26
CA GLY A 11 -12.17 -7.20 3.53
C GLY A 11 -10.96 -6.43 3.02
N ALA A 12 -11.20 -5.55 2.03
CA ALA A 12 -10.15 -4.73 1.44
C ALA A 12 -9.70 -3.64 2.43
N GLY A 13 -8.42 -3.68 2.83
CA GLY A 13 -7.81 -2.66 3.69
C GLY A 13 -8.30 -2.62 5.13
N THR A 14 -9.21 -3.51 5.52
CA THR A 14 -9.70 -3.59 6.90
C THR A 14 -8.56 -4.04 7.82
N PRO A 15 -8.27 -3.30 8.92
CA PRO A 15 -7.24 -3.72 9.86
C PRO A 15 -7.61 -5.07 10.48
N PRO A 16 -6.74 -6.09 10.37
CA PRO A 16 -6.97 -7.35 11.05
C PRO A 16 -6.87 -7.17 12.56
N PRO A 17 -7.49 -8.04 13.34
CA PRO A 17 -7.43 -7.97 14.81
C PRO A 17 -6.01 -8.19 15.35
N ALA A 18 -5.15 -8.88 14.60
CA ALA A 18 -3.74 -9.07 14.90
C ALA A 18 -2.88 -8.82 13.65
N LEU A 19 -1.97 -7.85 13.71
CA LEU A 19 -0.96 -7.61 12.68
C LEU A 19 0.36 -8.23 13.16
N VAL A 20 0.68 -9.39 12.65
CA VAL A 20 1.88 -10.17 13.01
C VAL A 20 2.78 -10.40 11.79
N GLY A 21 4.04 -10.76 12.01
CA GLY A 21 5.00 -11.09 10.96
C GLY A 21 5.44 -9.89 10.11
N ARG A 22 5.30 -8.67 10.64
CA ARG A 22 5.72 -7.42 9.99
C ARG A 22 6.53 -6.52 10.92
N ASP A 23 6.90 -7.00 12.10
CA ASP A 23 7.49 -6.20 13.17
C ASP A 23 8.83 -5.57 12.75
N GLU A 24 9.71 -6.33 12.12
CA GLU A 24 11.00 -5.82 11.61
C GLU A 24 10.81 -4.68 10.60
N LEU A 25 9.81 -4.78 9.73
CA LEU A 25 9.53 -3.74 8.75
C LEU A 25 8.92 -2.50 9.41
N ILE A 26 8.07 -2.69 10.41
CA ILE A 26 7.49 -1.60 11.21
C ILE A 26 8.59 -0.89 11.99
N GLU A 27 9.49 -1.60 12.64
CA GLU A 27 10.63 -1.02 13.36
C GLU A 27 11.56 -0.25 12.42
N LYS A 28 11.90 -0.83 11.27
CA LYS A 28 12.69 -0.17 10.23
C LYS A 28 12.05 1.14 9.77
N TYR A 29 10.74 1.14 9.59
CA TYR A 29 10.00 2.35 9.24
C TYR A 29 10.07 3.40 10.34
N GLU A 30 9.83 3.02 11.59
CA GLU A 30 9.86 3.96 12.72
C GLU A 30 11.23 4.61 12.89
N VAL A 31 12.30 3.84 12.73
CA VAL A 31 13.68 4.36 12.72
C VAL A 31 13.88 5.36 11.57
N ALA A 32 13.43 5.02 10.34
CA ALA A 32 13.54 5.91 9.19
C ALA A 32 12.76 7.22 9.40
N LEU A 33 11.56 7.14 9.96
CA LEU A 33 10.71 8.28 10.30
C LEU A 33 11.41 9.22 11.29
N ARG A 34 11.89 8.69 12.42
CA ARG A 34 12.59 9.45 13.47
C ARG A 34 13.86 10.12 12.94
N ARG A 35 14.60 9.44 12.07
CA ARG A 35 15.77 10.00 11.42
C ARG A 35 15.42 11.17 10.50
N ALA A 36 14.34 11.07 9.73
CA ALA A 36 13.91 12.14 8.84
C ALA A 36 13.47 13.39 9.61
N VAL A 37 12.72 13.22 10.71
CA VAL A 37 12.35 14.32 11.61
C VAL A 37 13.59 14.99 12.23
N ALA A 38 14.63 14.22 12.53
CA ALA A 38 15.91 14.73 13.03
C ALA A 38 16.83 15.32 11.93
N GLY A 39 16.33 15.57 10.72
CA GLY A 39 17.09 16.12 9.61
C GLY A 39 18.13 15.15 9.00
N ARG A 40 17.93 13.85 9.19
CA ARG A 40 18.78 12.77 8.65
C ARG A 40 17.97 11.78 7.84
N PRO A 41 17.30 12.23 6.76
CA PRO A 41 16.43 11.36 5.98
C PRO A 41 17.21 10.18 5.40
N GLY A 42 16.51 9.07 5.25
CA GLY A 42 17.01 7.83 4.65
C GLY A 42 16.19 7.42 3.44
N LYS A 43 16.31 6.14 3.04
CA LYS A 43 15.50 5.59 1.98
C LYS A 43 14.03 5.54 2.38
N SER A 44 13.16 5.88 1.43
CA SER A 44 11.71 5.65 1.54
C SER A 44 11.40 4.16 1.44
N ILE A 45 10.45 3.68 2.23
CA ILE A 45 10.08 2.27 2.28
C ILE A 45 8.83 2.04 1.43
N MET A 46 8.95 1.12 0.46
CA MET A 46 7.92 0.80 -0.53
C MET A 46 7.59 -0.70 -0.50
N PRO A 47 6.76 -1.18 0.46
CA PRO A 47 6.35 -2.58 0.49
C PRO A 47 5.72 -3.02 -0.83
N ILE A 48 6.23 -4.08 -1.42
CA ILE A 48 5.70 -4.67 -2.65
C ILE A 48 5.19 -6.09 -2.39
N GLY A 49 4.14 -6.46 -3.09
CA GLY A 49 3.55 -7.79 -2.97
C GLY A 49 2.22 -7.91 -3.69
N LEU A 50 1.72 -9.12 -3.78
CA LEU A 50 0.44 -9.42 -4.42
C LEU A 50 -0.72 -8.74 -3.65
N ARG A 51 -1.90 -8.74 -4.25
CA ARG A 51 -3.13 -8.24 -3.59
C ARG A 51 -3.53 -9.19 -2.46
N GLY A 52 -3.94 -8.65 -1.31
CA GLY A 52 -4.37 -9.44 -0.15
C GLY A 52 -3.25 -9.85 0.82
N VAL A 53 -2.00 -9.42 0.59
CA VAL A 53 -0.88 -9.69 1.53
C VAL A 53 -0.76 -8.68 2.67
N GLY A 54 -1.66 -7.68 2.74
CA GLY A 54 -1.71 -6.70 3.82
C GLY A 54 -0.94 -5.41 3.58
N LYS A 55 -0.68 -5.00 2.34
CA LYS A 55 0.02 -3.73 2.01
C LYS A 55 -0.68 -2.51 2.58
N THR A 56 -1.97 -2.35 2.30
CA THR A 56 -2.79 -1.23 2.80
C THR A 56 -2.86 -1.21 4.32
N VAL A 57 -2.96 -2.39 4.96
CA VAL A 57 -2.96 -2.51 6.42
C VAL A 57 -1.64 -2.01 7.00
N LEU A 58 -0.52 -2.35 6.36
CA LEU A 58 0.80 -1.90 6.77
C LEU A 58 0.97 -0.38 6.59
N LEU A 59 0.48 0.20 5.49
CA LEU A 59 0.46 1.65 5.29
C LEU A 59 -0.36 2.37 6.35
N ASN A 60 -1.52 1.82 6.73
CA ASN A 60 -2.34 2.36 7.82
C ASN A 60 -1.58 2.31 9.15
N ARG A 61 -0.81 1.25 9.40
CA ARG A 61 0.04 1.15 10.58
C ARG A 61 1.16 2.20 10.57
N PHE A 62 1.79 2.44 9.43
CA PHE A 62 2.78 3.50 9.26
C PHE A 62 2.18 4.89 9.50
N HIS A 63 0.97 5.12 9.00
CA HIS A 63 0.21 6.33 9.26
C HIS A 63 -0.02 6.56 10.77
N GLU A 64 -0.47 5.55 11.51
CA GLU A 64 -0.69 5.64 12.96
C GLU A 64 0.61 5.98 13.70
N ILE A 65 1.73 5.34 13.35
CA ILE A 65 3.03 5.62 13.95
C ILE A 65 3.45 7.07 13.69
N ALA A 66 3.32 7.55 12.45
CA ALA A 66 3.67 8.93 12.11
C ALA A 66 2.83 9.94 12.91
N ARG A 67 1.55 9.67 13.12
CA ARG A 67 0.68 10.53 13.95
C ARG A 67 1.10 10.55 15.42
N ARG A 68 1.57 9.44 15.96
CA ARG A 68 2.12 9.40 17.35
C ARG A 68 3.39 10.25 17.48
N HIS A 69 4.14 10.39 16.40
CA HIS A 69 5.30 11.29 16.31
C HIS A 69 4.95 12.71 15.83
N GLU A 70 3.66 13.07 15.88
CA GLU A 70 3.14 14.42 15.56
C GLU A 70 3.43 14.90 14.13
N LEU A 71 3.68 13.97 13.19
CA LEU A 71 3.78 14.32 11.79
C LEU A 71 2.41 14.63 11.19
N LYS A 72 2.41 15.53 10.23
CA LYS A 72 1.28 15.70 9.32
C LYS A 72 1.27 14.55 8.34
N VAL A 73 0.11 13.96 8.10
CA VAL A 73 0.02 12.76 7.28
C VAL A 73 -1.02 12.94 6.19
N ILE A 74 -0.64 12.59 4.98
CA ILE A 74 -1.55 12.40 3.86
C ILE A 74 -1.54 10.95 3.41
N LEU A 75 -2.71 10.39 3.17
CA LEU A 75 -2.90 9.07 2.59
C LEU A 75 -3.61 9.25 1.24
N ILE A 76 -3.02 8.71 0.20
CA ILE A 76 -3.55 8.73 -1.17
C ILE A 76 -3.49 7.30 -1.71
N GLU A 77 -4.60 6.84 -2.25
CA GLU A 77 -4.64 5.71 -3.16
C GLU A 77 -4.45 6.26 -4.58
N ALA A 78 -3.46 5.75 -5.30
CA ALA A 78 -3.19 6.20 -6.66
C ALA A 78 -4.39 5.86 -7.56
N PRO A 79 -4.95 6.84 -8.29
CA PRO A 79 -6.10 6.60 -9.15
C PRO A 79 -5.71 5.73 -10.35
N GLU A 80 -6.57 4.79 -10.73
CA GLU A 80 -6.35 3.92 -11.90
C GLU A 80 -6.26 4.71 -13.22
N THR A 81 -6.87 5.90 -13.29
CA THR A 81 -6.96 6.74 -14.49
C THR A 81 -6.66 8.20 -14.19
N GLY A 82 -5.37 8.57 -14.09
CA GLY A 82 -4.94 9.97 -13.95
C GLY A 82 -5.51 10.72 -12.74
N GLY A 83 -5.09 11.96 -12.55
CA GLY A 83 -5.62 12.82 -11.49
C GLY A 83 -4.80 12.82 -10.19
N PHE A 84 -3.68 12.13 -10.14
CA PHE A 84 -2.80 12.12 -8.96
C PHE A 84 -2.35 13.53 -8.57
N LYS A 85 -1.96 14.37 -9.53
CA LYS A 85 -1.56 15.77 -9.32
C LYS A 85 -2.60 16.55 -8.52
N ARG A 86 -3.88 16.41 -8.90
CA ARG A 86 -5.00 17.07 -8.21
C ARG A 86 -5.23 16.53 -6.79
N LEU A 87 -5.16 15.19 -6.63
CA LEU A 87 -5.29 14.57 -5.30
C LEU A 87 -4.17 15.02 -4.37
N LEU A 88 -2.93 15.02 -4.85
CA LEU A 88 -1.77 15.49 -4.09
C LEU A 88 -1.96 16.96 -3.66
N ALA A 89 -2.30 17.86 -4.58
CA ALA A 89 -2.56 19.26 -4.29
C ALA A 89 -3.67 19.44 -3.25
N THR A 90 -4.77 18.70 -3.37
CA THR A 90 -5.90 18.75 -2.44
C THR A 90 -5.49 18.31 -1.03
N ARG A 91 -4.71 17.23 -0.91
CA ARG A 91 -4.23 16.73 0.38
C ARG A 91 -3.22 17.67 1.01
N LEU A 92 -2.27 18.19 0.23
CA LEU A 92 -1.29 19.17 0.72
C LEU A 92 -1.95 20.48 1.17
N ARG A 93 -3.01 20.92 0.48
CA ARG A 93 -3.82 22.07 0.93
C ARG A 93 -4.33 21.88 2.36
N SER A 94 -4.91 20.73 2.66
CA SER A 94 -5.45 20.45 3.99
C SER A 94 -4.36 20.54 5.06
N ILE A 95 -3.18 20.00 4.79
CA ILE A 95 -2.02 20.07 5.68
C ILE A 95 -1.54 21.51 5.87
N LEU A 96 -1.38 22.27 4.79
CA LEU A 96 -0.91 23.65 4.88
C LEU A 96 -1.90 24.55 5.64
N LEU A 97 -3.22 24.36 5.44
CA LEU A 97 -4.24 25.08 6.21
C LEU A 97 -4.24 24.68 7.70
N GLU A 98 -3.89 23.44 8.02
CA GLU A 98 -3.71 23.02 9.40
C GLU A 98 -2.48 23.67 10.04
N LEU A 99 -1.36 23.72 9.30
CA LEU A 99 -0.13 24.40 9.73
C LEU A 99 -0.32 25.92 9.87
N ASP A 100 -1.23 26.52 9.12
CA ASP A 100 -1.53 27.96 9.16
C ASP A 100 -2.37 28.39 10.37
N ARG A 101 -2.97 27.46 11.11
CA ARG A 101 -3.78 27.77 12.32
C ARG A 101 -2.97 28.29 13.50
N GLY A 102 -1.64 28.15 13.47
CA GLY A 102 -0.73 28.64 14.49
C GLY A 102 -0.34 30.11 14.31
N PRO A 103 0.70 30.59 15.02
CA PRO A 103 1.25 31.93 14.82
C PRO A 103 1.62 32.17 13.35
N VAL A 104 1.68 33.43 12.92
CA VAL A 104 2.05 33.77 11.54
C VAL A 104 3.41 33.18 11.20
N SER A 105 3.46 32.41 10.09
CA SER A 105 4.67 31.81 9.55
C SER A 105 4.84 32.22 8.09
N VAL A 106 6.01 32.77 7.79
CA VAL A 106 6.38 33.15 6.42
C VAL A 106 6.53 31.91 5.54
N ALA A 107 7.07 30.81 6.08
CA ALA A 107 7.25 29.57 5.35
C ALA A 107 5.89 28.94 4.98
N VAL A 108 4.92 28.91 5.90
CA VAL A 108 3.58 28.39 5.63
C VAL A 108 2.85 29.25 4.60
N LYS A 109 2.91 30.60 4.70
CA LYS A 109 2.30 31.50 3.72
C LYS A 109 2.92 31.34 2.33
N ARG A 110 4.24 31.21 2.27
CA ARG A 110 4.96 30.92 1.02
C ARG A 110 4.52 29.60 0.43
N ALA A 111 4.43 28.52 1.22
CA ALA A 111 4.00 27.22 0.73
C ALA A 111 2.55 27.23 0.21
N LEU A 112 1.64 27.99 0.85
CA LEU A 112 0.28 28.20 0.34
C LEU A 112 0.26 28.95 -0.99
N GLY A 113 1.11 29.97 -1.17
CA GLY A 113 1.26 30.69 -2.44
C GLY A 113 1.81 29.82 -3.56
N ILE A 114 2.80 28.98 -3.25
CA ILE A 114 3.36 27.99 -4.21
C ILE A 114 2.34 26.92 -4.57
N LEU A 115 1.56 26.43 -3.60
CA LEU A 115 0.47 25.51 -3.88
C LEU A 115 -0.58 26.16 -4.83
N LYS A 116 -0.87 27.44 -4.64
CA LYS A 116 -1.78 28.16 -5.55
C LYS A 116 -1.21 28.23 -6.97
N SER A 117 0.07 28.55 -7.14
CA SER A 117 0.76 28.51 -8.43
C SER A 117 0.69 27.12 -9.07
N PHE A 118 1.01 26.06 -8.32
CA PHE A 118 0.93 24.67 -8.77
C PHE A 118 -0.47 24.29 -9.29
N THR A 119 -1.53 24.77 -8.64
CA THR A 119 -2.90 24.47 -9.07
C THR A 119 -3.31 25.22 -10.33
N CYS A 120 -2.70 26.37 -10.65
CA CYS A 120 -2.94 27.08 -11.90
C CYS A 120 -2.45 26.29 -13.12
N THR A 121 -1.54 25.33 -12.95
CA THR A 121 -1.04 24.45 -14.02
C THR A 121 -1.84 23.16 -14.18
N LEU A 122 -2.99 22.99 -13.46
CA LEU A 122 -3.84 21.81 -13.62
C LEU A 122 -4.61 21.86 -14.95
N PRO A 123 -4.64 20.76 -15.73
CA PRO A 123 -5.20 20.74 -17.07
C PRO A 123 -6.70 21.07 -17.13
N ASP A 124 -7.43 20.82 -16.05
CA ASP A 124 -8.88 20.97 -15.95
C ASP A 124 -9.32 22.36 -15.47
N GLY A 125 -8.39 23.32 -15.35
CA GLY A 125 -8.67 24.67 -14.86
C GLY A 125 -9.17 24.72 -13.41
N THR A 126 -9.07 23.64 -12.65
CA THR A 126 -9.52 23.60 -11.25
C THR A 126 -8.64 24.49 -10.40
N SER A 127 -9.16 25.62 -9.94
CA SER A 127 -8.49 26.44 -8.94
C SER A 127 -8.84 25.95 -7.53
N ILE A 128 -7.83 25.78 -6.67
CA ILE A 128 -8.05 25.54 -5.26
C ILE A 128 -8.23 26.91 -4.57
N ALA A 129 -9.38 27.13 -3.93
CA ALA A 129 -9.63 28.36 -3.20
C ALA A 129 -8.64 28.52 -2.04
N LEU A 130 -7.77 29.54 -2.11
CA LEU A 130 -6.80 29.93 -1.10
C LEU A 130 -6.82 31.44 -0.96
N HIS A 131 -6.82 31.94 0.29
CA HIS A 131 -6.78 33.39 0.60
C HIS A 131 -5.33 33.92 0.62
N VAL A 132 -4.54 33.53 -0.39
CA VAL A 132 -3.17 33.99 -0.61
C VAL A 132 -2.98 34.22 -2.10
N ASP A 133 -1.99 35.02 -2.47
CA ASP A 133 -1.61 35.19 -3.87
C ASP A 133 -0.70 34.07 -4.35
N ALA A 134 -0.78 33.77 -5.65
CA ALA A 134 0.15 32.84 -6.29
C ALA A 134 1.56 33.48 -6.34
N ILE A 135 2.58 32.65 -6.18
CA ILE A 135 3.98 33.10 -6.28
C ILE A 135 4.49 32.73 -7.66
N ALA A 136 4.59 33.73 -8.52
CA ALA A 136 5.08 33.56 -9.89
C ALA A 136 6.53 33.04 -9.91
N GLY A 137 6.83 32.13 -10.86
CA GLY A 137 8.14 31.52 -11.02
C GLY A 137 8.43 30.38 -10.05
N GLN A 138 7.44 29.89 -9.30
CA GLN A 138 7.56 28.72 -8.41
C GLN A 138 6.38 27.78 -8.60
N ALA A 139 6.68 26.53 -8.95
CA ALA A 139 5.71 25.45 -9.22
C ALA A 139 4.64 25.84 -10.29
N ASP A 140 5.03 26.67 -11.27
CA ASP A 140 4.17 27.17 -12.35
C ASP A 140 4.83 27.03 -13.74
N SER A 141 5.89 26.22 -13.83
CA SER A 141 6.63 26.01 -15.09
C SER A 141 5.85 25.17 -16.11
N GLY A 142 4.83 24.44 -15.68
CA GLY A 142 4.12 23.44 -16.48
C GLY A 142 4.87 22.11 -16.63
N ILE A 143 6.07 21.99 -16.04
CA ILE A 143 6.84 20.74 -15.99
C ILE A 143 6.54 20.05 -14.66
N LEU A 144 5.76 18.97 -14.68
CA LEU A 144 5.25 18.32 -13.48
C LEU A 144 6.35 17.98 -12.46
N SER A 145 7.52 17.52 -12.94
CA SER A 145 8.62 17.11 -12.07
C SER A 145 9.32 18.28 -11.37
N GLU A 146 9.36 19.47 -11.99
CA GLU A 146 9.90 20.69 -11.38
C GLU A 146 8.89 21.24 -10.37
N ASP A 147 7.65 21.40 -10.81
CA ASP A 147 6.57 22.00 -10.04
C ASP A 147 6.28 21.18 -8.76
N THR A 148 6.30 19.83 -8.86
CA THR A 148 6.12 18.96 -7.69
C THR A 148 7.31 19.06 -6.73
N ALA A 149 8.55 19.20 -7.23
CA ALA A 149 9.73 19.35 -6.40
C ALA A 149 9.72 20.68 -5.63
N ASP A 150 9.33 21.78 -6.28
CA ASP A 150 9.18 23.07 -5.64
C ASP A 150 8.10 23.05 -4.57
N LEU A 151 6.94 22.46 -4.88
CA LEU A 151 5.83 22.35 -3.95
C LEU A 151 6.22 21.54 -2.71
N LEU A 152 6.76 20.31 -2.87
CA LEU A 152 7.15 19.47 -1.72
C LEU A 152 8.30 20.07 -0.92
N THR A 153 9.21 20.82 -1.55
CA THR A 153 10.24 21.57 -0.86
C THR A 153 9.61 22.62 0.06
N ALA A 154 8.71 23.45 -0.47
CA ALA A 154 8.03 24.49 0.31
C ALA A 154 7.18 23.92 1.46
N VAL A 155 6.47 22.82 1.22
CA VAL A 155 5.69 22.13 2.27
C VAL A 155 6.61 21.55 3.35
N GLY A 156 7.75 20.99 2.96
CA GLY A 156 8.77 20.48 3.91
C GLY A 156 9.38 21.59 4.76
N GLU A 157 9.67 22.76 4.17
CA GLU A 157 10.11 23.96 4.89
C GLU A 157 9.04 24.46 5.88
N ALA A 158 7.79 24.50 5.46
CA ALA A 158 6.65 24.89 6.31
C ALA A 158 6.47 23.91 7.50
N ALA A 159 6.60 22.60 7.25
CA ALA A 159 6.51 21.59 8.31
C ALA A 159 7.66 21.74 9.32
N ARG A 160 8.89 21.94 8.82
CA ARG A 160 10.09 22.18 9.66
C ARG A 160 9.95 23.45 10.52
N ASP A 161 9.43 24.54 9.96
CA ASP A 161 9.17 25.79 10.69
C ASP A 161 8.18 25.59 11.85
N ARG A 162 7.30 24.60 11.72
CA ARG A 162 6.35 24.18 12.75
C ARG A 162 6.86 23.07 13.68
N ASN A 163 8.14 22.75 13.65
CA ASN A 163 8.73 21.63 14.38
C ASN A 163 7.98 20.30 14.14
N SER A 164 7.48 20.09 12.93
CA SER A 164 6.74 18.92 12.51
C SER A 164 7.39 18.32 11.24
N GLY A 165 6.86 17.22 10.77
CA GLY A 165 7.22 16.61 9.49
C GLY A 165 5.98 16.27 8.67
N LEU A 166 6.20 15.83 7.45
CA LEU A 166 5.17 15.37 6.53
C LEU A 166 5.43 13.90 6.18
N LEU A 167 4.43 13.04 6.42
CA LEU A 167 4.35 11.72 5.82
C LEU A 167 3.42 11.75 4.60
N ILE A 168 3.92 11.29 3.48
CA ILE A 168 3.14 10.99 2.28
C ILE A 168 3.04 9.47 2.19
N ALA A 169 1.85 8.92 2.38
CA ALA A 169 1.56 7.50 2.23
C ALA A 169 0.77 7.28 0.93
N LEU A 170 1.34 6.48 0.02
CA LEU A 170 0.75 6.19 -1.28
C LEU A 170 0.45 4.70 -1.42
N ASP A 171 -0.80 4.35 -1.63
CA ASP A 171 -1.18 2.98 -1.98
C ASP A 171 -1.34 2.81 -3.49
N GLU A 172 -1.25 1.58 -3.96
CA GLU A 172 -1.41 1.17 -5.36
C GLU A 172 -0.53 1.98 -6.35
N MET A 173 0.72 2.28 -5.96
CA MET A 173 1.64 3.14 -6.71
C MET A 173 1.90 2.70 -8.15
N GLN A 174 1.62 1.46 -8.53
CA GLN A 174 1.74 1.00 -9.92
C GLN A 174 0.74 1.66 -10.89
N TYR A 175 -0.27 2.38 -10.37
CA TYR A 175 -1.21 3.15 -11.19
C TYR A 175 -0.73 4.56 -11.53
N LEU A 176 0.33 5.04 -10.87
CA LEU A 176 0.97 6.28 -11.29
C LEU A 176 1.55 6.12 -12.69
N ASP A 177 1.30 7.07 -13.57
CA ASP A 177 1.96 7.08 -14.86
C ASP A 177 3.47 7.40 -14.73
N ALA A 178 4.21 7.26 -15.82
CA ALA A 178 5.66 7.44 -15.81
C ALA A 178 6.07 8.88 -15.44
N GLU A 179 5.28 9.89 -15.83
CA GLU A 179 5.54 11.29 -15.54
C GLU A 179 5.25 11.61 -14.08
N GLU A 180 4.11 11.14 -13.54
CA GLU A 180 3.72 11.30 -12.14
C GLU A 180 4.72 10.62 -11.20
N LEU A 181 5.14 9.39 -11.54
CA LEU A 181 6.14 8.64 -10.76
C LEU A 181 7.51 9.34 -10.81
N ALA A 182 7.95 9.79 -11.99
CA ALA A 182 9.20 10.54 -12.13
C ALA A 182 9.18 11.87 -11.36
N ALA A 183 8.05 12.57 -11.34
CA ALA A 183 7.86 13.80 -10.59
C ALA A 183 7.97 13.57 -9.08
N LEU A 184 7.30 12.53 -8.58
CA LEU A 184 7.36 12.15 -7.17
C LEU A 184 8.79 11.76 -6.73
N ILE A 185 9.48 10.92 -7.53
CA ILE A 185 10.86 10.50 -7.26
C ILE A 185 11.79 11.71 -7.18
N ARG A 186 11.67 12.66 -8.14
CA ARG A 186 12.48 13.88 -8.16
C ARG A 186 12.21 14.75 -6.94
N ALA A 187 10.94 14.94 -6.60
CA ALA A 187 10.54 15.76 -5.47
C ALA A 187 11.07 15.20 -4.14
N ILE A 188 10.94 13.90 -3.91
CA ILE A 188 11.49 13.25 -2.72
C ILE A 188 13.02 13.30 -2.70
N HIS A 189 13.70 13.10 -3.84
CA HIS A 189 15.15 13.27 -3.92
C HIS A 189 15.57 14.69 -3.50
N ARG A 190 14.85 15.73 -3.96
CA ARG A 190 15.11 17.11 -3.59
C ARG A 190 14.90 17.37 -2.10
N THR A 191 13.83 16.87 -1.51
CA THR A 191 13.59 17.03 -0.05
C THR A 191 14.64 16.33 0.79
N VAL A 192 15.12 15.15 0.37
CA VAL A 192 16.24 14.44 1.02
C VAL A 192 17.55 15.25 0.94
N GLN A 193 17.89 15.80 -0.23
CA GLN A 193 19.09 16.65 -0.39
C GLN A 193 19.07 17.89 0.51
N LEU A 194 17.89 18.44 0.77
CA LEU A 194 17.70 19.62 1.62
C LEU A 194 17.49 19.27 3.10
N ASN A 195 17.59 17.99 3.45
CA ASN A 195 17.33 17.48 4.81
C ASN A 195 15.98 17.93 5.38
N LEU A 196 14.95 17.98 4.53
CA LEU A 196 13.60 18.35 4.96
C LEU A 196 12.89 17.16 5.62
N PRO A 197 12.04 17.40 6.62
CA PRO A 197 11.29 16.35 7.33
C PRO A 197 10.10 15.84 6.51
N VAL A 198 10.37 15.37 5.30
CA VAL A 198 9.39 14.76 4.41
C VAL A 198 9.73 13.30 4.23
N VAL A 199 8.78 12.44 4.56
CA VAL A 199 8.91 10.98 4.43
C VAL A 199 7.88 10.49 3.41
N LEU A 200 8.32 9.73 2.43
CA LEU A 200 7.45 8.99 1.54
C LEU A 200 7.44 7.52 1.95
N VAL A 201 6.27 6.94 2.07
CA VAL A 201 6.07 5.49 2.07
C VAL A 201 5.08 5.14 0.99
N GLY A 202 5.25 4.02 0.35
CA GLY A 202 4.33 3.61 -0.69
C GLY A 202 4.10 2.11 -0.68
N ALA A 203 3.05 1.67 -1.34
CA ALA A 203 2.80 0.26 -1.55
C ALA A 203 2.38 0.00 -3.00
N GLY A 204 2.74 -1.18 -3.51
CA GLY A 204 2.39 -1.52 -4.88
C GLY A 204 2.59 -3.00 -5.20
N LEU A 205 2.33 -3.34 -6.44
CA LEU A 205 2.54 -4.67 -7.00
C LEU A 205 4.04 -4.94 -7.26
N PRO A 206 4.46 -6.19 -7.43
CA PRO A 206 5.86 -6.57 -7.61
C PRO A 206 6.58 -5.89 -8.79
N GLN A 207 5.86 -5.36 -9.78
CA GLN A 207 6.45 -4.59 -10.90
C GLN A 207 6.90 -3.18 -10.54
N LEU A 208 6.51 -2.64 -9.37
CA LEU A 208 6.81 -1.27 -8.96
C LEU A 208 8.31 -0.90 -9.00
N PRO A 209 9.26 -1.75 -8.58
CA PRO A 209 10.69 -1.43 -8.70
C PRO A 209 11.13 -1.19 -10.14
N GLY A 210 10.64 -1.99 -11.09
CA GLY A 210 10.92 -1.80 -12.52
C GLY A 210 10.35 -0.49 -13.06
N LEU A 211 9.11 -0.16 -12.71
CA LEU A 211 8.48 1.11 -13.07
C LEU A 211 9.27 2.31 -12.52
N ALA A 212 9.67 2.25 -11.24
CA ALA A 212 10.46 3.31 -10.61
C ALA A 212 11.84 3.46 -11.24
N GLY A 213 12.53 2.36 -11.55
CA GLY A 213 13.83 2.34 -12.23
C GLY A 213 13.75 2.92 -13.66
N ASN A 214 12.68 2.60 -14.40
CA ASN A 214 12.43 3.17 -15.73
C ASN A 214 12.11 4.66 -15.67
N ALA A 215 11.36 5.11 -14.64
CA ALA A 215 11.06 6.52 -14.45
C ALA A 215 12.30 7.36 -14.09
N LYS A 216 13.16 6.86 -13.20
CA LYS A 216 14.43 7.49 -12.79
C LYS A 216 15.45 6.42 -12.38
N SER A 217 16.59 6.39 -13.05
CA SER A 217 17.68 5.42 -12.81
C SER A 217 18.24 5.40 -11.38
N TYR A 218 18.07 6.46 -10.60
CA TYR A 218 18.53 6.54 -9.21
C TYR A 218 17.47 6.13 -8.19
N ALA A 219 16.28 5.73 -8.61
CA ALA A 219 15.18 5.35 -7.72
C ALA A 219 15.58 4.20 -6.75
N GLU A 220 16.39 3.24 -7.18
CA GLU A 220 16.90 2.13 -6.38
C GLU A 220 17.76 2.58 -5.17
N ARG A 221 18.41 3.76 -5.30
CA ARG A 221 19.20 4.35 -4.19
C ARG A 221 18.33 5.14 -3.23
N LEU A 222 17.19 5.63 -3.69
CA LEU A 222 16.25 6.45 -2.94
C LEU A 222 15.20 5.61 -2.22
N PHE A 223 14.83 4.47 -2.79
CA PHE A 223 13.77 3.59 -2.31
C PHE A 223 14.32 2.24 -1.87
N ASP A 224 13.62 1.65 -0.89
CA ASP A 224 13.78 0.28 -0.46
C ASP A 224 12.45 -0.44 -0.72
N PHE A 225 12.51 -1.59 -1.41
CA PHE A 225 11.35 -2.34 -1.86
C PHE A 225 11.24 -3.69 -1.12
N PRO A 226 10.89 -3.71 0.18
CA PRO A 226 10.73 -4.96 0.90
C PRO A 226 9.57 -5.76 0.29
N GLN A 227 9.85 -7.03 -0.04
CA GLN A 227 8.81 -7.94 -0.47
C GLN A 227 8.01 -8.43 0.71
N ILE A 228 6.69 -8.29 0.65
CA ILE A 228 5.75 -8.86 1.61
C ILE A 228 4.86 -9.89 0.91
N GLY A 229 4.66 -11.00 1.56
CA GLY A 229 3.90 -12.12 1.02
C GLY A 229 3.17 -12.88 2.11
N SER A 230 3.03 -14.19 1.89
CA SER A 230 2.50 -15.11 2.89
C SER A 230 3.28 -15.03 4.20
N LEU A 231 2.59 -15.27 5.29
CA LEU A 231 3.15 -15.37 6.63
C LEU A 231 3.83 -16.72 6.83
N GLY A 232 4.87 -16.75 7.63
CA GLY A 232 5.43 -18.01 8.13
C GLY A 232 4.42 -18.79 8.99
N SER A 233 4.64 -20.08 9.16
CA SER A 233 3.69 -20.94 9.89
C SER A 233 3.37 -20.42 11.31
N ALA A 234 4.35 -19.94 12.05
CA ALA A 234 4.14 -19.38 13.40
C ALA A 234 3.24 -18.14 13.37
N ASP A 235 3.51 -17.21 12.45
CA ASP A 235 2.71 -15.98 12.30
C ASP A 235 1.31 -16.28 11.77
N ALA A 236 1.16 -17.23 10.84
CA ALA A 236 -0.14 -17.67 10.33
C ALA A 236 -1.00 -18.26 11.44
N ARG A 237 -0.42 -19.09 12.32
CA ARG A 237 -1.09 -19.59 13.52
C ARG A 237 -1.46 -18.44 14.47
N ALA A 238 -0.57 -17.50 14.69
CA ALA A 238 -0.83 -16.36 15.57
C ALA A 238 -1.96 -15.46 15.05
N VAL A 239 -2.09 -15.27 13.73
CA VAL A 239 -3.25 -14.55 13.12
C VAL A 239 -4.56 -15.20 13.47
N LEU A 240 -4.60 -16.53 13.58
CA LEU A 240 -5.81 -17.28 13.92
C LEU A 240 -6.07 -17.30 15.43
N THR A 241 -5.02 -17.58 16.21
CA THR A 241 -5.15 -17.86 17.65
C THR A 241 -5.24 -16.64 18.54
N LEU A 242 -4.51 -15.56 18.23
CA LEU A 242 -4.52 -14.36 19.09
C LEU A 242 -5.91 -13.72 19.20
N PRO A 243 -6.64 -13.48 18.10
CA PRO A 243 -7.97 -12.86 18.18
C PRO A 243 -9.02 -13.77 18.80
N THR A 244 -8.93 -15.09 18.62
CA THR A 244 -9.89 -16.04 19.18
C THR A 244 -9.63 -16.29 20.66
N ALA A 245 -8.36 -16.37 21.07
CA ALA A 245 -7.98 -16.50 22.49
C ALA A 245 -8.47 -15.30 23.32
N ALA A 246 -8.44 -14.08 22.77
CA ALA A 246 -9.01 -12.90 23.41
C ALA A 246 -10.53 -13.01 23.69
N ARG A 247 -11.19 -13.99 23.10
CA ARG A 247 -12.62 -14.34 23.30
C ARG A 247 -12.84 -15.68 23.98
N GLY A 248 -11.78 -16.26 24.52
CA GLY A 248 -11.84 -17.53 25.22
C GLY A 248 -12.02 -18.74 24.29
N VAL A 249 -11.78 -18.58 22.98
CA VAL A 249 -11.91 -19.64 21.99
C VAL A 249 -10.54 -20.14 21.55
N ALA A 250 -10.34 -21.45 21.58
CA ALA A 250 -9.14 -22.13 21.11
C ALA A 250 -9.38 -22.87 19.79
N PHE A 251 -8.32 -23.29 19.14
CA PHE A 251 -8.32 -24.25 18.05
C PHE A 251 -7.66 -25.55 18.52
N THR A 252 -8.03 -26.68 17.93
CA THR A 252 -7.23 -27.89 18.02
C THR A 252 -5.98 -27.78 17.12
N GLU A 253 -4.91 -28.51 17.46
CA GLU A 253 -3.65 -28.43 16.70
C GLU A 253 -3.80 -28.88 15.23
N ASP A 254 -4.57 -29.95 15.00
CA ASP A 254 -4.88 -30.45 13.66
C ASP A 254 -5.72 -29.46 12.84
N ALA A 255 -6.63 -28.71 13.49
CA ALA A 255 -7.36 -27.64 12.83
C ALA A 255 -6.45 -26.48 12.41
N LEU A 256 -5.50 -26.09 13.26
CA LEU A 256 -4.51 -25.06 12.91
C LEU A 256 -3.60 -25.51 11.79
N ASP A 257 -3.12 -26.75 11.80
CA ASP A 257 -2.28 -27.32 10.75
C ASP A 257 -3.01 -27.33 9.42
N GLU A 258 -4.27 -27.73 9.41
CA GLU A 258 -5.10 -27.75 8.21
C GLU A 258 -5.31 -26.34 7.65
N LEU A 259 -5.69 -25.36 8.49
CA LEU A 259 -5.90 -23.97 8.07
C LEU A 259 -4.61 -23.35 7.50
N VAL A 260 -3.47 -23.55 8.15
CA VAL A 260 -2.18 -23.06 7.65
C VAL A 260 -1.82 -23.75 6.32
N GLY A 261 -2.09 -25.04 6.21
CA GLY A 261 -1.86 -25.83 4.99
C GLY A 261 -2.70 -25.34 3.81
N ILE A 262 -4.00 -25.18 3.99
CA ILE A 262 -4.95 -24.72 2.96
C ILE A 262 -4.62 -23.28 2.53
N THR A 263 -4.42 -22.37 3.48
CA THR A 263 -4.19 -20.96 3.21
C THR A 263 -2.76 -20.66 2.76
N ARG A 264 -1.83 -21.57 3.01
CA ARG A 264 -0.37 -21.38 2.82
C ARG A 264 0.11 -20.07 3.47
N GLY A 265 -0.48 -19.69 4.59
CA GLY A 265 -0.17 -18.46 5.31
C GLY A 265 -0.59 -17.17 4.58
N TYR A 266 -1.43 -17.23 3.54
CA TYR A 266 -1.84 -16.05 2.79
C TYR A 266 -2.80 -15.18 3.64
N PRO A 267 -2.44 -13.92 3.97
CA PRO A 267 -3.17 -13.13 4.98
C PRO A 267 -4.66 -12.99 4.72
N TYR A 268 -5.06 -12.73 3.47
CA TYR A 268 -6.47 -12.60 3.11
C TYR A 268 -7.22 -13.93 3.32
N PHE A 269 -6.63 -15.06 2.93
CA PHE A 269 -7.26 -16.37 3.09
C PHE A 269 -7.37 -16.77 4.58
N LEU A 270 -6.37 -16.41 5.40
CA LEU A 270 -6.45 -16.64 6.85
C LEU A 270 -7.64 -15.90 7.47
N GLN A 271 -7.93 -14.66 7.04
CA GLN A 271 -9.09 -13.92 7.52
C GLN A 271 -10.42 -14.53 7.03
N GLU A 272 -10.51 -14.91 5.74
CA GLU A 272 -11.72 -15.55 5.19
C GLU A 272 -12.00 -16.89 5.86
N TRP A 273 -11.01 -17.77 5.94
CA TRP A 273 -11.15 -19.04 6.62
C TRP A 273 -11.49 -18.87 8.09
N GLY A 274 -10.77 -18.01 8.81
CA GLY A 274 -11.05 -17.72 10.21
C GLY A 274 -12.48 -17.26 10.43
N TYR A 275 -12.99 -16.35 9.57
CA TYR A 275 -14.35 -15.83 9.66
C TYR A 275 -15.42 -16.93 9.50
N HIS A 276 -15.30 -17.74 8.46
CA HIS A 276 -16.29 -18.78 8.18
C HIS A 276 -16.23 -19.94 9.18
N VAL A 277 -15.01 -20.34 9.57
CA VAL A 277 -14.85 -21.41 10.57
C VAL A 277 -15.37 -21.00 11.94
N TRP A 278 -15.16 -19.73 12.36
CA TRP A 278 -15.79 -19.20 13.55
C TRP A 278 -17.31 -19.31 13.51
N ASN A 279 -17.92 -18.92 12.39
CA ASN A 279 -19.37 -18.95 12.25
C ASN A 279 -19.94 -20.38 12.16
N ALA A 280 -19.18 -21.34 11.65
CA ALA A 280 -19.56 -22.74 11.57
C ALA A 280 -19.42 -23.49 12.90
N ALA A 281 -18.44 -23.12 13.72
CA ALA A 281 -18.19 -23.77 14.98
C ALA A 281 -19.30 -23.50 16.02
N SER A 282 -19.75 -24.53 16.70
CA SER A 282 -20.78 -24.41 17.74
C SER A 282 -20.17 -24.01 19.10
N ASP A 283 -18.95 -24.47 19.41
CA ASP A 283 -18.30 -24.32 20.69
C ASP A 283 -16.76 -24.30 20.55
N SER A 284 -16.05 -24.09 21.66
CA SER A 284 -14.58 -24.17 21.77
C SER A 284 -14.17 -25.56 22.29
N PRO A 285 -13.10 -26.14 21.77
CA PRO A 285 -12.22 -25.65 20.73
C PRO A 285 -12.79 -25.81 19.31
N ILE A 286 -12.39 -24.94 18.39
CA ILE A 286 -12.63 -25.08 16.95
C ILE A 286 -11.84 -26.31 16.45
N THR A 287 -12.51 -27.20 15.73
CA THR A 287 -12.00 -28.50 15.32
C THR A 287 -11.83 -28.64 13.80
N LEU A 288 -11.18 -29.71 13.36
CA LEU A 288 -11.10 -30.06 11.95
C LEU A 288 -12.49 -30.29 11.30
N GLN A 289 -13.49 -30.72 12.08
CA GLN A 289 -14.85 -30.88 11.59
C GLN A 289 -15.51 -29.53 11.26
N ASP A 290 -15.26 -28.51 12.07
CA ASP A 290 -15.79 -27.15 11.80
C ASP A 290 -15.19 -26.57 10.52
N ILE A 291 -13.91 -26.85 10.24
CA ILE A 291 -13.27 -26.48 8.98
C ILE A 291 -13.95 -27.14 7.79
N ARG A 292 -14.27 -28.44 7.88
CA ARG A 292 -14.97 -29.18 6.82
C ARG A 292 -16.38 -28.65 6.57
N ILE A 293 -17.07 -28.24 7.62
CA ILE A 293 -18.40 -27.61 7.51
C ILE A 293 -18.31 -26.26 6.82
N ALA A 294 -17.30 -25.45 7.16
CA ALA A 294 -17.11 -24.11 6.58
C ALA A 294 -16.57 -24.14 5.14
N ALA A 295 -15.88 -25.21 4.73
CA ALA A 295 -15.15 -25.26 3.46
C ALA A 295 -15.97 -24.91 2.22
N PRO A 296 -17.21 -25.39 2.01
CA PRO A 296 -18.00 -25.04 0.84
C PRO A 296 -18.27 -23.54 0.74
N ASP A 297 -18.63 -22.91 1.86
CA ASP A 297 -18.94 -21.47 1.91
C ASP A 297 -17.69 -20.62 1.65
N VAL A 298 -16.56 -21.00 2.24
CA VAL A 298 -15.28 -20.31 2.00
C VAL A 298 -14.87 -20.42 0.55
N GLN A 299 -14.99 -21.61 -0.04
CA GLN A 299 -14.62 -21.84 -1.44
C GLN A 299 -15.47 -21.01 -2.38
N GLN A 300 -16.79 -21.02 -2.18
CA GLN A 300 -17.70 -20.18 -2.96
C GLN A 300 -17.33 -18.70 -2.85
N GLN A 301 -17.11 -18.21 -1.63
CA GLN A 301 -16.76 -16.82 -1.38
C GLN A 301 -15.45 -16.42 -2.04
N LEU A 302 -14.43 -17.27 -1.96
CA LEU A 302 -13.13 -17.01 -2.61
C LEU A 302 -13.25 -17.07 -4.14
N ASP A 303 -14.01 -18.01 -4.68
CA ASP A 303 -14.23 -18.13 -6.13
C ASP A 303 -14.93 -16.88 -6.66
N GLU A 304 -16.03 -16.44 -6.05
CA GLU A 304 -16.82 -15.31 -6.52
C GLU A 304 -16.10 -13.97 -6.34
N ASN A 305 -15.52 -13.71 -5.17
CA ASN A 305 -15.03 -12.40 -4.79
C ASN A 305 -13.51 -12.22 -4.95
N PHE A 306 -12.75 -13.30 -5.07
CA PHE A 306 -11.31 -13.21 -5.22
C PHE A 306 -10.81 -13.70 -6.57
N PHE A 307 -11.21 -14.88 -7.02
CA PHE A 307 -10.69 -15.48 -8.25
C PHE A 307 -11.43 -15.02 -9.50
N LEU A 308 -12.76 -15.13 -9.56
CA LEU A 308 -13.55 -14.80 -10.76
C LEU A 308 -13.39 -13.35 -11.17
N VAL A 309 -13.43 -12.41 -10.21
CA VAL A 309 -13.21 -10.97 -10.48
C VAL A 309 -11.86 -10.70 -11.16
N ARG A 310 -10.83 -11.51 -10.86
CA ARG A 310 -9.51 -11.38 -11.48
C ARG A 310 -9.45 -12.04 -12.85
N ILE A 311 -10.06 -13.21 -12.97
CA ILE A 311 -10.14 -13.94 -14.24
C ILE A 311 -10.94 -13.16 -15.28
N ASP A 312 -11.98 -12.44 -14.85
CA ASP A 312 -12.82 -11.64 -15.76
C ASP A 312 -12.11 -10.40 -16.32
N ARG A 313 -11.09 -9.92 -15.64
CA ARG A 313 -10.23 -8.83 -16.12
C ARG A 313 -9.16 -9.27 -17.12
N LEU A 314 -8.96 -10.57 -17.28
CA LEU A 314 -7.94 -11.12 -18.17
C LEU A 314 -8.41 -11.10 -19.62
N THR A 315 -7.47 -10.79 -20.50
CA THR A 315 -7.66 -10.98 -21.94
C THR A 315 -7.84 -12.47 -22.29
N PRO A 316 -8.43 -12.80 -23.43
CA PRO A 316 -8.55 -14.18 -23.88
C PRO A 316 -7.19 -14.94 -23.97
N ALA A 317 -6.10 -14.23 -24.28
CA ALA A 317 -4.76 -14.81 -24.33
C ALA A 317 -4.25 -15.15 -22.92
N GLU A 318 -4.39 -14.23 -21.97
CA GLU A 318 -4.01 -14.46 -20.58
C GLU A 318 -4.80 -15.61 -19.94
N ARG A 319 -6.12 -15.70 -20.23
CA ARG A 319 -6.94 -16.84 -19.76
C ARG A 319 -6.44 -18.17 -20.28
N LYS A 320 -6.09 -18.25 -21.59
CA LYS A 320 -5.53 -19.46 -22.19
C LYS A 320 -4.19 -19.82 -21.55
N TYR A 321 -3.35 -18.81 -21.28
CA TYR A 321 -2.07 -18.99 -20.61
C TYR A 321 -2.24 -19.57 -19.20
N LEU A 322 -3.15 -19.02 -18.39
CA LEU A 322 -3.43 -19.52 -17.05
C LEU A 322 -4.02 -20.94 -17.06
N LEU A 323 -4.91 -21.26 -18.02
CA LEU A 323 -5.45 -22.61 -18.17
C LEU A 323 -4.35 -23.61 -18.49
N ALA A 324 -3.45 -23.26 -19.42
CA ALA A 324 -2.31 -24.13 -19.75
C ALA A 324 -1.37 -24.33 -18.54
N MET A 325 -1.14 -23.30 -17.73
CA MET A 325 -0.40 -23.42 -16.46
C MET A 325 -1.09 -24.36 -15.49
N ALA A 326 -2.42 -24.21 -15.31
CA ALA A 326 -3.20 -25.05 -14.39
C ALA A 326 -3.18 -26.52 -14.80
N GLU A 327 -3.22 -26.82 -16.09
CA GLU A 327 -3.13 -28.18 -16.62
C GLU A 327 -1.75 -28.83 -16.46
N LEU A 328 -0.67 -28.03 -16.26
CA LEU A 328 0.66 -28.55 -15.95
C LEU A 328 0.82 -28.93 -14.46
N GLY A 329 -0.18 -28.59 -13.62
CA GLY A 329 -0.20 -28.93 -12.19
C GLY A 329 0.46 -27.88 -11.29
N PRO A 330 0.56 -28.15 -9.98
CA PRO A 330 1.11 -27.22 -9.01
C PRO A 330 2.64 -27.09 -9.15
N GLY A 331 3.12 -25.83 -9.12
CA GLY A 331 4.55 -25.52 -9.09
C GLY A 331 4.96 -24.46 -10.12
N PRO A 332 6.22 -24.04 -10.10
CA PRO A 332 6.73 -23.14 -11.12
C PRO A 332 6.95 -23.89 -12.44
N HIS A 333 6.40 -23.37 -13.53
CA HIS A 333 6.58 -23.91 -14.88
C HIS A 333 7.46 -23.01 -15.71
N ARG A 334 8.28 -23.61 -16.59
CA ARG A 334 9.07 -22.85 -17.55
C ARG A 334 8.16 -22.30 -18.66
N SER A 335 8.46 -21.12 -19.17
CA SER A 335 7.71 -20.53 -20.31
C SER A 335 7.66 -21.49 -21.52
N GLY A 336 8.70 -22.29 -21.73
CA GLY A 336 8.73 -23.31 -22.79
C GLY A 336 7.69 -24.43 -22.62
N ASP A 337 7.43 -24.87 -21.38
CA ASP A 337 6.45 -25.92 -21.09
C ASP A 337 5.03 -25.40 -21.36
N ILE A 338 4.77 -24.15 -20.97
CA ILE A 338 3.48 -23.48 -21.22
C ILE A 338 3.30 -23.24 -22.73
N ALA A 339 4.35 -22.78 -23.43
CA ALA A 339 4.33 -22.57 -24.88
C ALA A 339 4.04 -23.88 -25.65
N ALA A 340 4.66 -24.98 -25.22
CA ALA A 340 4.40 -26.32 -25.79
C ALA A 340 2.92 -26.73 -25.58
N LYS A 341 2.39 -26.50 -24.38
CA LYS A 341 0.97 -26.78 -24.05
C LYS A 341 -0.01 -25.94 -24.88
N LEU A 342 0.35 -24.69 -25.15
CA LEU A 342 -0.44 -23.77 -25.99
C LEU A 342 -0.23 -23.99 -27.50
N ALA A 343 0.71 -24.83 -27.91
CA ALA A 343 1.14 -25.04 -29.30
C ALA A 343 1.57 -23.71 -29.99
N VAL A 344 2.28 -22.86 -29.28
CA VAL A 344 2.81 -21.59 -29.78
C VAL A 344 4.33 -21.48 -29.57
N LYS A 345 4.97 -20.50 -30.22
CA LYS A 345 6.39 -20.20 -29.96
C LYS A 345 6.56 -19.57 -28.58
N VAL A 346 7.71 -19.78 -27.93
CA VAL A 346 7.99 -19.27 -26.57
C VAL A 346 7.86 -17.75 -26.50
N GLU A 347 8.34 -17.04 -27.54
CA GLU A 347 8.25 -15.58 -27.63
C GLU A 347 6.79 -15.07 -27.75
N SER A 348 5.86 -15.93 -28.16
CA SER A 348 4.44 -15.62 -28.31
C SER A 348 3.58 -16.15 -27.16
N ALA A 349 4.18 -16.88 -26.21
CA ALA A 349 3.47 -17.49 -25.10
C ALA A 349 3.31 -16.54 -23.90
N ALA A 350 4.23 -15.60 -23.72
CA ALA A 350 4.12 -14.59 -22.67
C ALA A 350 3.08 -13.53 -23.07
N PRO A 351 2.13 -13.20 -22.20
CA PRO A 351 1.18 -12.13 -22.43
C PRO A 351 1.84 -10.75 -22.41
#